data_a028a0020ea64dfcda84f2e48daa90d3
#
_entry.id   a028a0020ea64dfcda84f2e48daa90d3
#
_cell.length_a   1.000
_cell.length_b   1.000
_cell.length_c   1.000
_cell.angle_alpha   90.00
_cell.angle_beta   90.00
_cell.angle_gamma   90.00
#
_symmetry.space_group_name_H-M   'P 1'
#
loop_
_entity.id
_entity.type
_entity.pdbx_description
1 polymer ?
#
loop_
_entity_poly.entity_id
_entity_poly.type
_entity_poly.pdbx_seq_one_letter_code
_entity_poly.pdbx_strand_id
1 'polypeptide(L)'
;MNRSVMKWLMLAVGAGAAFGVSAQEAEVMVEAAAEVASGISTAELAYALDTFYFLVSGAFVMWMAAGFSMLEAGLVRSKNTVEILTKNVALFATACIMYLLIGYNFMYTEAGMYFPGLDLILSMEDHAADVVNAGGEDAPYYSSLSDFFFQVVFVATAMSIVSGAVAERMKLWAFLGFAVIMTGFIYPIQGMWSWGGGFLGETFGYSDYAGSGIVHLCGAAAALALVILVGPRKGKYAADGRVNPIPGANLPLAALGMFILWMGWFGFNGGSELAVASVDSANNVARVFVNTNMAASGGLLAALLMAKFRFGKADLTMAINGALAGLVAITADPLSPSAGLATLIGVVGGVLVFVSILFLDKLKIDDPVGAISVHGTVGIWGVLAVLLANGDATSWVCGLPKRKKPKASTSSNAAWKPIPSSSRANGTVNAARSYAAGLLLRRVEWGRVFGPALFRVCNVDGRQSAPRQATALHCQLFISELERLP
;
A
#
# COMPACT_ATOMS: atom_id res chain seq x y z
N MET A 1 14.56 -25.25 -27.36
CA MET A 1 13.41 -26.14 -27.57
C MET A 1 13.64 -27.44 -26.79
N ASN A 2 12.72 -27.82 -25.90
CA ASN A 2 12.88 -28.98 -24.99
C ASN A 2 12.74 -30.29 -25.80
N ARG A 3 13.66 -31.23 -25.62
CA ARG A 3 13.66 -32.54 -26.33
C ARG A 3 12.34 -33.35 -26.16
N SER A 4 11.60 -33.12 -25.10
CA SER A 4 10.30 -33.75 -24.89
C SER A 4 9.23 -33.16 -25.81
N VAL A 5 9.21 -31.84 -26.02
CA VAL A 5 8.27 -31.17 -26.94
C VAL A 5 8.53 -31.59 -28.38
N MET A 6 9.81 -31.74 -28.77
CA MET A 6 10.20 -32.23 -30.09
C MET A 6 9.73 -33.66 -30.32
N LYS A 7 9.81 -34.54 -29.30
CA LYS A 7 9.30 -35.93 -29.40
C LYS A 7 7.79 -35.97 -29.58
N TRP A 8 7.06 -35.15 -28.87
CA TRP A 8 5.59 -35.08 -29.01
C TRP A 8 5.16 -34.46 -30.35
N LEU A 9 5.90 -33.45 -30.85
CA LEU A 9 5.69 -32.90 -32.18
C LEU A 9 5.94 -33.93 -33.29
N MET A 10 7.03 -34.72 -33.19
CA MET A 10 7.30 -35.78 -34.16
C MET A 10 6.29 -36.93 -34.08
N LEU A 11 5.75 -37.24 -32.90
CA LEU A 11 4.67 -38.21 -32.72
C LEU A 11 3.34 -37.70 -33.31
N ALA A 12 3.04 -36.41 -33.14
CA ALA A 12 1.82 -35.80 -33.71
C ALA A 12 1.87 -35.74 -35.24
N VAL A 13 3.01 -35.38 -35.82
CA VAL A 13 3.22 -35.36 -37.28
C VAL A 13 3.18 -36.78 -37.86
N GLY A 14 3.77 -37.79 -37.16
CA GLY A 14 3.70 -39.20 -37.56
C GLY A 14 2.29 -39.78 -37.45
N ALA A 15 1.48 -39.37 -36.47
CA ALA A 15 0.09 -39.77 -36.35
C ALA A 15 -0.79 -39.08 -37.41
N GLY A 16 -0.54 -37.80 -37.73
CA GLY A 16 -1.28 -37.08 -38.78
C GLY A 16 -1.13 -37.69 -40.16
N ALA A 17 0.04 -38.20 -40.52
CA ALA A 17 0.27 -38.91 -41.78
C ALA A 17 -0.52 -40.22 -41.86
N ALA A 18 -0.83 -40.84 -40.71
CA ALA A 18 -1.67 -42.07 -40.67
C ALA A 18 -3.19 -41.79 -40.79
N PHE A 19 -3.62 -40.52 -40.60
CA PHE A 19 -5.02 -40.09 -40.65
C PHE A 19 -5.38 -39.23 -41.85
N GLY A 20 -4.49 -39.11 -42.88
CA GLY A 20 -4.76 -38.39 -44.11
C GLY A 20 -4.78 -36.86 -44.00
N VAL A 21 -4.14 -36.30 -42.95
CA VAL A 21 -3.96 -34.84 -42.80
C VAL A 21 -3.00 -34.35 -43.89
N SER A 22 -3.42 -33.32 -44.64
CA SER A 22 -2.57 -32.73 -45.69
C SER A 22 -1.31 -32.07 -45.11
N ALA A 23 -0.24 -31.97 -45.91
CA ALA A 23 1.01 -31.30 -45.50
C ALA A 23 0.76 -29.87 -45.01
N GLN A 24 -0.22 -29.19 -45.60
CA GLN A 24 -0.61 -27.83 -45.28
C GLN A 24 -1.33 -27.73 -43.91
N GLU A 25 -2.18 -28.72 -43.59
CA GLU A 25 -2.79 -28.80 -42.25
C GLU A 25 -1.79 -29.18 -41.17
N ALA A 26 -0.78 -30.00 -41.52
CA ALA A 26 0.32 -30.33 -40.61
C ALA A 26 1.23 -29.10 -40.35
N GLU A 27 1.51 -28.28 -41.37
CA GLU A 27 2.22 -27.00 -41.17
C GLU A 27 1.45 -26.03 -40.30
N VAL A 28 0.14 -25.83 -40.53
CA VAL A 28 -0.72 -24.97 -39.68
C VAL A 28 -0.79 -25.49 -38.25
N MET A 29 -0.85 -26.82 -38.03
CA MET A 29 -0.80 -27.39 -36.69
C MET A 29 0.56 -27.26 -36.03
N VAL A 30 1.65 -27.29 -36.76
CA VAL A 30 3.02 -27.05 -36.25
C VAL A 30 3.22 -25.59 -35.93
N GLU A 31 2.71 -24.69 -36.76
CA GLU A 31 2.75 -23.25 -36.53
C GLU A 31 1.89 -22.85 -35.33
N ALA A 32 0.67 -23.33 -35.23
CA ALA A 32 -0.19 -23.16 -34.06
C ALA A 32 0.40 -23.78 -32.76
N ALA A 33 1.05 -24.95 -32.86
CA ALA A 33 1.73 -25.57 -31.74
C ALA A 33 3.04 -24.84 -31.37
N ALA A 34 3.70 -24.18 -32.33
CA ALA A 34 4.86 -23.33 -32.10
C ALA A 34 4.42 -21.99 -31.47
N GLU A 35 3.29 -21.45 -31.85
CA GLU A 35 2.68 -20.26 -31.25
C GLU A 35 2.23 -20.51 -29.81
N VAL A 36 1.62 -21.65 -29.53
CA VAL A 36 1.28 -22.12 -28.16
C VAL A 36 2.55 -22.47 -27.36
N ALA A 37 3.62 -22.89 -28.00
CA ALA A 37 4.90 -23.20 -27.36
C ALA A 37 5.82 -21.96 -27.17
N SER A 38 5.53 -20.85 -27.81
CA SER A 38 6.09 -19.53 -27.50
C SER A 38 5.40 -18.96 -26.27
N GLY A 39 5.54 -19.60 -25.11
CA GLY A 39 4.88 -19.17 -23.88
C GLY A 39 5.10 -17.68 -23.62
N ILE A 40 4.23 -17.08 -22.80
CA ILE A 40 4.33 -15.71 -22.28
C ILE A 40 5.80 -15.40 -21.96
N SER A 41 6.33 -14.32 -22.52
CA SER A 41 7.70 -13.90 -22.24
C SER A 41 7.88 -13.50 -20.78
N THR A 42 9.10 -13.49 -20.30
CA THR A 42 9.39 -12.99 -18.94
C THR A 42 9.06 -11.50 -18.80
N ALA A 43 9.16 -10.72 -19.87
CA ALA A 43 8.80 -9.31 -19.89
C ALA A 43 7.27 -9.12 -19.76
N GLU A 44 6.50 -9.89 -20.53
CA GLU A 44 5.02 -9.87 -20.42
C GLU A 44 4.53 -10.34 -19.05
N LEU A 45 5.17 -11.36 -18.47
CA LEU A 45 4.82 -11.82 -17.12
C LEU A 45 5.15 -10.76 -16.06
N ALA A 46 6.30 -10.09 -16.18
CA ALA A 46 6.69 -9.00 -15.28
C ALA A 46 5.70 -7.84 -15.39
N TYR A 47 5.37 -7.42 -16.62
CA TYR A 47 4.37 -6.39 -16.91
C TYR A 47 3.00 -6.74 -16.31
N ALA A 48 2.54 -7.97 -16.47
CA ALA A 48 1.26 -8.42 -15.92
C ALA A 48 1.27 -8.41 -14.39
N LEU A 49 2.37 -8.83 -13.75
CA LEU A 49 2.52 -8.81 -12.28
C LEU A 49 2.55 -7.39 -11.74
N ASP A 50 3.31 -6.49 -12.36
CA ASP A 50 3.39 -5.10 -11.92
C ASP A 50 2.06 -4.36 -12.15
N THR A 51 1.41 -4.57 -13.31
CA THR A 51 0.05 -4.07 -13.56
C THR A 51 -0.96 -4.56 -12.52
N PHE A 52 -0.97 -5.86 -12.23
CA PHE A 52 -1.83 -6.44 -11.19
C PHE A 52 -1.52 -5.87 -9.81
N TYR A 53 -0.24 -5.65 -9.51
CA TYR A 53 0.20 -5.06 -8.25
C TYR A 53 -0.30 -3.63 -8.06
N PHE A 54 -0.26 -2.78 -9.11
CA PHE A 54 -0.87 -1.45 -9.10
C PHE A 54 -2.37 -1.51 -8.82
N LEU A 55 -3.10 -2.37 -9.53
CA LEU A 55 -4.55 -2.50 -9.39
C LEU A 55 -4.95 -2.97 -7.98
N VAL A 56 -4.27 -3.99 -7.45
CA VAL A 56 -4.55 -4.51 -6.10
C VAL A 56 -4.19 -3.48 -5.04
N SER A 57 -3.03 -2.83 -5.16
CA SER A 57 -2.61 -1.77 -4.25
C SER A 57 -3.57 -0.58 -4.28
N GLY A 58 -3.99 -0.16 -5.48
CA GLY A 58 -5.00 0.88 -5.65
C GLY A 58 -6.35 0.48 -5.03
N ALA A 59 -6.76 -0.78 -5.16
CA ALA A 59 -7.99 -1.28 -4.51
C ALA A 59 -7.89 -1.23 -2.98
N PHE A 60 -6.74 -1.55 -2.38
CA PHE A 60 -6.50 -1.36 -0.95
C PHE A 60 -6.60 0.11 -0.54
N VAL A 61 -6.06 1.04 -1.33
CA VAL A 61 -6.18 2.48 -1.07
C VAL A 61 -7.63 2.95 -1.25
N MET A 62 -8.35 2.48 -2.29
CA MET A 62 -9.78 2.73 -2.44
C MET A 62 -10.57 2.28 -1.20
N TRP A 63 -10.21 1.15 -0.60
CA TRP A 63 -10.81 0.66 0.63
C TRP A 63 -10.68 1.64 1.79
N MET A 64 -9.65 2.52 1.78
CA MET A 64 -9.50 3.59 2.78
C MET A 64 -10.68 4.57 2.75
N ALA A 65 -11.41 4.73 1.64
CA ALA A 65 -12.63 5.54 1.59
C ALA A 65 -13.71 4.98 2.53
N ALA A 66 -13.84 3.65 2.63
CA ALA A 66 -14.69 3.02 3.63
C ALA A 66 -14.16 3.24 5.06
N GLY A 67 -12.83 3.19 5.23
CA GLY A 67 -12.17 3.49 6.51
C GLY A 67 -12.46 4.90 7.00
N PHE A 68 -12.28 5.92 6.16
CA PHE A 68 -12.64 7.32 6.47
C PHE A 68 -14.13 7.45 6.78
N SER A 69 -14.99 6.85 5.97
CA SER A 69 -16.43 6.87 6.19
C SER A 69 -16.82 6.33 7.58
N MET A 70 -16.25 5.19 7.99
CA MET A 70 -16.52 4.56 9.27
C MET A 70 -15.91 5.34 10.44
N LEU A 71 -14.68 5.80 10.29
CA LEU A 71 -14.00 6.62 11.30
C LEU A 71 -14.76 7.92 11.56
N GLU A 72 -15.08 8.65 10.51
CA GLU A 72 -15.77 9.94 10.62
C GLU A 72 -17.21 9.77 11.13
N ALA A 73 -17.97 8.79 10.60
CA ALA A 73 -19.32 8.48 11.10
C ALA A 73 -19.31 8.09 12.57
N GLY A 74 -18.25 7.43 13.05
CA GLY A 74 -18.07 7.08 14.45
C GLY A 74 -17.72 8.27 15.35
N LEU A 75 -17.00 9.26 14.83
CA LEU A 75 -16.48 10.41 15.60
C LEU A 75 -17.37 11.65 15.54
N VAL A 76 -18.30 11.77 14.56
CA VAL A 76 -19.31 12.84 14.56
C VAL A 76 -20.50 12.49 15.43
N ARG A 77 -21.34 13.49 15.72
CA ARG A 77 -22.61 13.26 16.44
C ARG A 77 -23.61 12.51 15.54
N SER A 78 -24.42 11.63 16.10
CA SER A 78 -25.35 10.75 15.37
C SER A 78 -26.24 11.47 14.35
N LYS A 79 -26.68 12.69 14.66
CA LYS A 79 -27.52 13.51 13.76
C LYS A 79 -26.79 13.91 12.44
N ASN A 80 -25.48 13.83 12.41
CA ASN A 80 -24.66 14.24 11.26
C ASN A 80 -24.06 13.03 10.51
N THR A 81 -24.36 11.79 10.94
CA THR A 81 -23.79 10.58 10.36
C THR A 81 -24.15 10.42 8.87
N VAL A 82 -25.42 10.65 8.50
CA VAL A 82 -25.86 10.55 7.10
C VAL A 82 -25.19 11.60 6.23
N GLU A 83 -25.04 12.83 6.73
CA GLU A 83 -24.40 13.91 6.00
C GLU A 83 -22.92 13.61 5.74
N ILE A 84 -22.18 13.13 6.75
CA ILE A 84 -20.75 12.84 6.58
C ILE A 84 -20.52 11.66 5.65
N LEU A 85 -21.37 10.63 5.69
CA LEU A 85 -21.33 9.52 4.75
C LEU A 85 -21.62 9.97 3.31
N THR A 86 -22.63 10.85 3.14
CA THR A 86 -22.93 11.44 1.83
C THR A 86 -21.74 12.23 1.28
N LYS A 87 -21.05 13.01 2.14
CA LYS A 87 -19.82 13.71 1.74
C LYS A 87 -18.74 12.75 1.28
N ASN A 88 -18.48 11.68 2.04
CA ASN A 88 -17.45 10.70 1.71
C ASN A 88 -17.71 9.98 0.37
N VAL A 89 -18.94 9.54 0.13
CA VAL A 89 -19.30 8.90 -1.14
C VAL A 89 -19.20 9.88 -2.31
N ALA A 90 -19.72 11.11 -2.13
CA ALA A 90 -19.71 12.11 -3.19
C ALA A 90 -18.32 12.67 -3.49
N LEU A 91 -17.46 12.87 -2.47
CA LEU A 91 -16.09 13.33 -2.70
C LEU A 91 -15.29 12.33 -3.49
N PHE A 92 -15.44 11.02 -3.20
CA PHE A 92 -14.72 9.98 -3.93
C PHE A 92 -15.06 10.01 -5.42
N ALA A 93 -16.35 10.05 -5.76
CA ALA A 93 -16.79 10.16 -7.15
C ALA A 93 -16.30 11.47 -7.81
N THR A 94 -16.36 12.59 -7.09
CA THR A 94 -15.85 13.89 -7.58
C THR A 94 -14.35 13.82 -7.85
N ALA A 95 -13.57 13.23 -6.95
CA ALA A 95 -12.13 13.06 -7.14
C ALA A 95 -11.80 12.23 -8.39
N CYS A 96 -12.48 11.09 -8.56
CA CYS A 96 -12.29 10.25 -9.75
C CYS A 96 -12.57 11.00 -11.05
N ILE A 97 -13.68 11.74 -11.13
CA ILE A 97 -14.06 12.49 -12.33
C ILE A 97 -13.09 13.66 -12.58
N MET A 98 -12.76 14.44 -11.54
CA MET A 98 -11.87 15.60 -11.71
C MET A 98 -10.46 15.19 -12.08
N TYR A 99 -9.98 14.07 -11.54
CA TYR A 99 -8.66 13.57 -11.86
C TYR A 99 -8.59 13.01 -13.28
N LEU A 100 -9.66 12.35 -13.75
CA LEU A 100 -9.81 11.92 -15.15
C LEU A 100 -9.82 13.10 -16.12
N LEU A 101 -10.55 14.16 -15.78
CA LEU A 101 -10.75 15.31 -16.68
C LEU A 101 -9.53 16.25 -16.72
N ILE A 102 -8.81 16.40 -15.63
CA ILE A 102 -7.79 17.43 -15.48
C ILE A 102 -6.56 16.92 -14.73
N GLY A 103 -6.77 16.31 -13.56
CA GLY A 103 -5.72 16.17 -12.55
C GLY A 103 -4.57 15.29 -12.97
N TYR A 104 -4.81 14.17 -13.63
CA TYR A 104 -3.74 13.28 -14.04
C TYR A 104 -2.81 13.93 -15.07
N ASN A 105 -3.38 14.58 -16.08
CA ASN A 105 -2.60 15.30 -17.07
C ASN A 105 -1.75 16.41 -16.44
N PHE A 106 -2.33 17.20 -15.54
CA PHE A 106 -1.61 18.24 -14.83
C PHE A 106 -0.46 17.69 -13.98
N MET A 107 -0.61 16.53 -13.41
CA MET A 107 0.38 15.97 -12.50
C MET A 107 1.51 15.24 -13.23
N TYR A 108 1.22 14.56 -14.34
CA TYR A 108 2.15 13.63 -14.99
C TYR A 108 2.37 13.90 -16.49
N THR A 109 1.34 13.85 -17.32
CA THR A 109 1.49 13.91 -18.78
C THR A 109 1.83 15.30 -19.29
N GLU A 110 1.24 16.33 -18.70
CA GLU A 110 1.50 17.75 -18.99
C GLU A 110 2.27 18.42 -17.85
N ALA A 111 3.03 17.64 -17.08
CA ALA A 111 3.81 18.13 -15.96
C ALA A 111 4.87 19.14 -16.42
N GLY A 112 4.97 20.23 -15.69
CA GLY A 112 6.00 21.24 -15.90
C GLY A 112 6.77 21.53 -14.62
N MET A 113 7.83 22.33 -14.74
CA MET A 113 8.67 22.65 -13.57
C MET A 113 7.89 23.35 -12.45
N TYR A 114 6.99 24.29 -12.78
CA TYR A 114 6.20 25.09 -11.84
C TYR A 114 4.69 25.05 -12.11
N PHE A 115 4.29 24.98 -13.38
CA PHE A 115 2.91 24.98 -13.84
C PHE A 115 2.71 23.91 -14.89
N PRO A 116 1.57 23.20 -14.88
CA PRO A 116 1.26 22.17 -15.89
C PRO A 116 0.92 22.81 -17.24
N GLY A 117 0.98 22.01 -18.29
CA GLY A 117 0.32 22.30 -19.57
C GLY A 117 -1.20 22.33 -19.42
N LEU A 118 -1.89 22.57 -20.52
CA LEU A 118 -3.35 22.77 -20.53
C LEU A 118 -4.10 21.62 -21.24
N ASP A 119 -3.49 20.46 -21.36
CA ASP A 119 -4.20 19.33 -21.94
C ASP A 119 -5.22 18.75 -20.95
N LEU A 120 -6.43 18.58 -21.44
CA LEU A 120 -7.58 18.14 -20.66
C LEU A 120 -8.03 16.78 -21.17
N ILE A 121 -8.58 15.99 -20.26
CA ILE A 121 -9.10 14.65 -20.48
C ILE A 121 -7.98 13.63 -20.68
N LEU A 122 -7.96 12.66 -19.81
CA LEU A 122 -7.03 11.54 -19.85
C LEU A 122 -7.05 10.86 -21.22
N SER A 123 -5.94 10.90 -21.94
CA SER A 123 -5.70 10.15 -23.15
C SER A 123 -4.52 9.23 -22.90
N MET A 124 -4.81 8.00 -22.52
CA MET A 124 -3.80 6.97 -22.30
C MET A 124 -4.11 5.78 -23.19
N GLU A 125 -3.06 5.25 -23.79
CA GLU A 125 -3.14 4.04 -24.58
C GLU A 125 -2.49 2.89 -23.79
N ASP A 126 -3.06 1.69 -23.95
CA ASP A 126 -2.45 0.47 -23.46
C ASP A 126 -1.28 0.09 -24.35
N HIS A 127 -0.31 -0.59 -23.75
CA HIS A 127 0.89 -1.04 -24.46
C HIS A 127 0.67 -2.38 -25.13
N ALA A 128 1.04 -2.48 -26.41
CA ALA A 128 0.99 -3.74 -27.15
C ALA A 128 2.16 -4.68 -26.71
N ALA A 129 1.97 -5.98 -26.90
CA ALA A 129 2.94 -6.99 -26.43
C ALA A 129 4.31 -6.85 -27.12
N ASP A 130 4.37 -6.42 -28.37
CA ASP A 130 5.62 -6.16 -29.08
C ASP A 130 6.40 -4.99 -28.47
N VAL A 131 5.71 -3.94 -27.99
CA VAL A 131 6.35 -2.80 -27.29
C VAL A 131 6.93 -3.25 -25.95
N VAL A 132 6.20 -4.07 -25.19
CA VAL A 132 6.69 -4.63 -23.91
C VAL A 132 7.88 -5.55 -24.15
N ASN A 133 7.83 -6.38 -25.19
CA ASN A 133 8.87 -7.34 -25.53
C ASN A 133 10.11 -6.70 -26.19
N ALA A 134 9.99 -5.50 -26.75
CA ALA A 134 11.13 -4.78 -27.32
C ALA A 134 12.24 -4.51 -26.29
N GLY A 135 11.86 -4.37 -25.01
CA GLY A 135 12.78 -4.12 -23.90
C GLY A 135 13.46 -2.76 -24.04
N GLY A 136 14.44 -2.52 -23.16
CA GLY A 136 15.18 -1.25 -23.11
C GLY A 136 14.90 -0.49 -21.81
N GLU A 137 15.64 0.60 -21.58
CA GLU A 137 15.49 1.42 -20.37
C GLU A 137 14.13 2.12 -20.28
N ASP A 138 13.53 2.44 -21.44
CA ASP A 138 12.25 3.13 -21.55
C ASP A 138 11.06 2.17 -21.82
N ALA A 139 11.29 0.84 -21.77
CA ALA A 139 10.21 -0.12 -22.00
C ALA A 139 9.14 -0.03 -20.88
N PRO A 140 7.85 0.00 -21.25
CA PRO A 140 6.77 0.04 -20.26
C PRO A 140 6.77 -1.27 -19.46
N TYR A 141 6.69 -1.17 -18.13
CA TYR A 141 6.67 -2.32 -17.24
C TYR A 141 5.33 -2.50 -16.50
N TYR A 142 4.36 -1.62 -16.73
CA TYR A 142 2.98 -1.69 -16.24
C TYR A 142 2.01 -0.97 -17.18
N SER A 143 0.71 -1.24 -17.07
CA SER A 143 -0.35 -0.54 -17.81
C SER A 143 -0.53 0.89 -17.30
N SER A 144 -0.55 1.85 -18.20
CA SER A 144 -0.78 3.27 -17.88
C SER A 144 -2.12 3.48 -17.18
N LEU A 145 -3.16 2.72 -17.55
CA LEU A 145 -4.46 2.78 -16.86
C LEU A 145 -4.41 2.23 -15.44
N SER A 146 -3.51 1.29 -15.14
CA SER A 146 -3.30 0.80 -13.77
C SER A 146 -2.65 1.87 -12.89
N ASP A 147 -1.71 2.66 -13.43
CA ASP A 147 -1.16 3.81 -12.73
C ASP A 147 -2.23 4.88 -12.48
N PHE A 148 -3.00 5.26 -13.49
CA PHE A 148 -4.12 6.19 -13.28
C PHE A 148 -5.03 5.73 -12.14
N PHE A 149 -5.42 4.45 -12.11
CA PHE A 149 -6.26 3.92 -11.04
C PHE A 149 -5.57 4.01 -9.67
N PHE A 150 -4.28 3.70 -9.60
CA PHE A 150 -3.50 3.81 -8.38
C PHE A 150 -3.39 5.27 -7.89
N GLN A 151 -3.16 6.22 -8.79
CA GLN A 151 -2.99 7.64 -8.44
C GLN A 151 -4.30 8.33 -8.04
N VAL A 152 -5.42 8.02 -8.70
CA VAL A 152 -6.71 8.66 -8.41
C VAL A 152 -7.20 8.43 -6.98
N VAL A 153 -6.89 7.29 -6.39
CA VAL A 153 -7.30 6.96 -5.00
C VAL A 153 -6.48 7.73 -3.96
N PHE A 154 -5.27 8.18 -4.31
CA PHE A 154 -4.47 9.10 -3.47
C PHE A 154 -5.07 10.50 -3.44
N VAL A 155 -5.51 10.99 -4.59
CA VAL A 155 -6.25 12.26 -4.71
C VAL A 155 -7.51 12.24 -3.84
N ALA A 156 -8.30 11.17 -3.93
CA ALA A 156 -9.48 10.98 -3.09
C ALA A 156 -9.12 10.94 -1.60
N THR A 157 -8.01 10.31 -1.24
CA THR A 157 -7.51 10.28 0.15
C THR A 157 -7.18 11.67 0.67
N ALA A 158 -6.49 12.51 -0.10
CA ALA A 158 -6.19 13.89 0.29
C ALA A 158 -7.46 14.70 0.56
N MET A 159 -8.51 14.52 -0.25
CA MET A 159 -9.80 15.17 -0.04
C MET A 159 -10.58 14.58 1.14
N SER A 160 -10.41 13.28 1.46
CA SER A 160 -11.02 12.64 2.63
C SER A 160 -10.48 13.22 3.95
N ILE A 161 -9.22 13.65 3.99
CA ILE A 161 -8.65 14.35 5.15
C ILE A 161 -9.43 15.65 5.45
N VAL A 162 -9.83 16.36 4.40
CA VAL A 162 -10.62 17.59 4.51
C VAL A 162 -12.01 17.30 5.06
N SER A 163 -12.65 16.20 4.65
CA SER A 163 -14.04 15.90 5.05
C SER A 163 -14.21 15.78 6.56
N GLY A 164 -13.29 15.09 7.23
CA GLY A 164 -13.30 14.93 8.68
C GLY A 164 -13.06 16.23 9.43
N ALA A 165 -12.13 17.06 8.96
CA ALA A 165 -11.80 18.33 9.59
C ALA A 165 -12.95 19.34 9.56
N VAL A 166 -13.71 19.41 8.46
CA VAL A 166 -14.86 20.34 8.32
C VAL A 166 -16.21 19.70 8.70
N ALA A 167 -16.18 18.52 9.28
CA ALA A 167 -17.38 17.77 9.66
C ALA A 167 -18.32 18.60 10.54
N GLU A 168 -19.64 18.40 10.37
CA GLU A 168 -20.73 19.05 11.09
C GLU A 168 -20.90 20.57 10.85
N ARG A 169 -20.13 21.21 9.95
CA ARG A 169 -20.14 22.66 9.75
C ARG A 169 -20.31 23.10 8.30
N MET A 170 -19.60 22.44 7.39
CA MET A 170 -19.60 22.82 5.98
C MET A 170 -20.77 22.17 5.25
N LYS A 171 -21.54 22.96 4.49
CA LYS A 171 -22.65 22.46 3.67
C LYS A 171 -22.16 21.59 2.54
N LEU A 172 -22.92 20.54 2.19
CA LEU A 172 -22.57 19.56 1.17
C LEU A 172 -22.12 20.19 -0.15
N TRP A 173 -22.89 21.07 -0.73
CA TRP A 173 -22.57 21.66 -2.04
C TRP A 173 -21.34 22.57 -2.02
N ALA A 174 -21.11 23.30 -0.94
CA ALA A 174 -19.88 24.08 -0.77
C ALA A 174 -18.66 23.16 -0.63
N PHE A 175 -18.81 22.04 0.08
CA PHE A 175 -17.79 21.01 0.22
C PHE A 175 -17.46 20.37 -1.14
N LEU A 176 -18.46 20.00 -1.94
CA LEU A 176 -18.25 19.42 -3.26
C LEU A 176 -17.63 20.44 -4.25
N GLY A 177 -18.01 21.70 -4.17
CA GLY A 177 -17.36 22.76 -4.94
C GLY A 177 -15.88 22.89 -4.60
N PHE A 178 -15.53 22.76 -3.31
CA PHE A 178 -14.12 22.72 -2.91
C PHE A 178 -13.43 21.42 -3.36
N ALA A 179 -14.13 20.26 -3.32
CA ALA A 179 -13.59 18.99 -3.79
C ALA A 179 -13.18 19.06 -5.27
N VAL A 180 -13.97 19.72 -6.12
CA VAL A 180 -13.61 19.98 -7.54
C VAL A 180 -12.27 20.73 -7.64
N ILE A 181 -12.11 21.81 -6.87
CA ILE A 181 -10.88 22.62 -6.89
C ILE A 181 -9.69 21.84 -6.31
N MET A 182 -9.90 21.14 -5.19
CA MET A 182 -8.85 20.40 -4.52
C MET A 182 -8.31 19.26 -5.40
N THR A 183 -9.23 18.48 -6.00
CA THR A 183 -8.86 17.24 -6.71
C THR A 183 -8.51 17.47 -8.19
N GLY A 184 -9.01 18.54 -8.80
CA GLY A 184 -8.67 18.90 -10.17
C GLY A 184 -7.45 19.80 -10.31
N PHE A 185 -7.14 20.60 -9.28
CA PHE A 185 -6.11 21.66 -9.39
C PHE A 185 -5.10 21.65 -8.25
N ILE A 186 -5.53 21.83 -7.00
CA ILE A 186 -4.58 22.05 -5.88
C ILE A 186 -3.67 20.83 -5.70
N TYR A 187 -4.26 19.66 -5.56
CA TYR A 187 -3.51 18.42 -5.37
C TYR A 187 -2.62 18.08 -6.57
N PRO A 188 -3.13 18.08 -7.83
CA PRO A 188 -2.30 17.75 -8.99
C PRO A 188 -1.12 18.72 -9.18
N ILE A 189 -1.35 20.02 -9.03
CA ILE A 189 -0.29 21.03 -9.22
C ILE A 189 0.83 20.86 -8.18
N GLN A 190 0.49 20.67 -6.91
CA GLN A 190 1.51 20.48 -5.88
C GLN A 190 2.20 19.09 -5.99
N GLY A 191 1.46 18.06 -6.42
CA GLY A 191 2.02 16.74 -6.66
C GLY A 191 2.99 16.74 -7.86
N MET A 192 2.67 17.49 -8.91
CA MET A 192 3.55 17.72 -10.05
C MET A 192 4.92 18.24 -9.63
N TRP A 193 4.99 19.11 -8.63
CA TRP A 193 6.26 19.70 -8.17
C TRP A 193 7.27 18.65 -7.66
N SER A 194 6.83 17.47 -7.28
CA SER A 194 7.66 16.37 -6.81
C SER A 194 7.52 15.14 -7.69
N TRP A 195 6.40 14.44 -7.60
CA TRP A 195 6.18 13.17 -8.32
C TRP A 195 6.08 13.33 -9.84
N GLY A 196 5.64 14.48 -10.32
CA GLY A 196 5.60 14.83 -11.74
C GLY A 196 6.91 15.39 -12.30
N GLY A 197 8.04 15.30 -11.58
CA GLY A 197 9.32 15.80 -12.07
C GLY A 197 9.48 17.32 -11.99
N GLY A 198 8.69 18.02 -11.17
CA GLY A 198 8.79 19.46 -10.99
C GLY A 198 9.93 19.90 -10.05
N PHE A 199 9.96 21.21 -9.74
CA PHE A 199 11.10 21.86 -9.09
C PHE A 199 11.47 21.31 -7.71
N LEU A 200 10.52 20.78 -6.93
CA LEU A 200 10.83 20.20 -5.62
C LEU A 200 11.65 18.92 -5.77
N GLY A 201 11.27 18.02 -6.70
CA GLY A 201 12.02 16.80 -6.98
C GLY A 201 13.35 17.10 -7.63
N GLU A 202 13.33 17.78 -8.79
CA GLU A 202 14.50 17.94 -9.65
C GLU A 202 15.51 18.95 -9.10
N THR A 203 15.06 20.11 -8.57
CA THR A 203 15.97 21.15 -8.11
C THR A 203 16.41 20.95 -6.66
N PHE A 204 15.49 20.59 -5.78
CA PHE A 204 15.75 20.47 -4.34
C PHE A 204 15.98 19.02 -3.86
N GLY A 205 15.77 18.03 -4.71
CA GLY A 205 15.92 16.63 -4.34
C GLY A 205 14.92 16.17 -3.28
N TYR A 206 13.75 16.82 -3.21
CA TYR A 206 12.69 16.42 -2.28
C TYR A 206 12.22 15.01 -2.60
N SER A 207 12.25 14.15 -1.59
CA SER A 207 11.81 12.76 -1.69
C SER A 207 10.66 12.50 -0.72
N ASP A 208 9.59 11.98 -1.23
CA ASP A 208 8.40 11.58 -0.48
C ASP A 208 7.84 10.30 -1.11
N TYR A 209 8.24 9.16 -0.56
CA TYR A 209 8.01 7.85 -1.15
C TYR A 209 6.53 7.56 -1.42
N ALA A 210 5.67 7.81 -0.43
CA ALA A 210 4.25 7.52 -0.56
C ALA A 210 3.33 8.70 -0.17
N GLY A 211 3.87 9.87 0.23
CA GLY A 211 3.06 11.08 0.34
C GLY A 211 2.77 11.60 1.74
N SER A 212 3.70 11.51 2.71
CA SER A 212 3.51 12.25 3.98
C SER A 212 3.31 13.75 3.75
N GLY A 213 4.02 14.33 2.78
CA GLY A 213 3.88 15.71 2.35
C GLY A 213 2.83 15.85 1.25
N ILE A 214 3.01 15.11 0.16
CA ILE A 214 2.20 15.28 -1.06
C ILE A 214 0.72 14.95 -0.83
N VAL A 215 0.39 13.95 -0.03
CA VAL A 215 -0.99 13.57 0.23
C VAL A 215 -1.47 14.11 1.58
N HIS A 216 -0.77 13.74 2.65
CA HIS A 216 -1.27 13.99 4.01
C HIS A 216 -1.13 15.46 4.40
N LEU A 217 0.03 16.07 4.23
CA LEU A 217 0.22 17.47 4.56
C LEU A 217 -0.59 18.38 3.63
N CYS A 218 -0.70 18.06 2.35
CA CYS A 218 -1.54 18.81 1.39
C CYS A 218 -3.01 18.80 1.84
N GLY A 219 -3.58 17.61 2.10
CA GLY A 219 -4.95 17.49 2.61
C GLY A 219 -5.16 18.23 3.94
N ALA A 220 -4.21 18.15 4.87
CA ALA A 220 -4.29 18.80 6.16
C ALA A 220 -4.13 20.33 6.07
N ALA A 221 -3.31 20.85 5.16
CA ALA A 221 -3.18 22.30 4.91
C ALA A 221 -4.49 22.87 4.36
N ALA A 222 -5.09 22.20 3.39
CA ALA A 222 -6.42 22.54 2.88
C ALA A 222 -7.49 22.47 3.98
N ALA A 223 -7.46 21.42 4.81
CA ALA A 223 -8.34 21.25 5.95
C ALA A 223 -8.20 22.40 6.96
N LEU A 224 -6.96 22.77 7.32
CA LEU A 224 -6.69 23.86 8.26
C LEU A 224 -7.22 25.21 7.74
N ALA A 225 -6.99 25.53 6.47
CA ALA A 225 -7.52 26.74 5.85
C ALA A 225 -9.05 26.79 5.94
N LEU A 226 -9.72 25.70 5.59
CA LEU A 226 -11.17 25.64 5.65
C LEU A 226 -11.70 25.69 7.09
N VAL A 227 -11.06 25.01 8.04
CA VAL A 227 -11.46 25.04 9.46
C VAL A 227 -11.39 26.44 10.05
N ILE A 228 -10.35 27.22 9.69
CA ILE A 228 -10.23 28.63 10.08
C ILE A 228 -11.39 29.46 9.49
N LEU A 229 -11.73 29.23 8.22
CA LEU A 229 -12.81 29.96 7.53
C LEU A 229 -14.22 29.63 8.07
N VAL A 230 -14.50 28.35 8.33
CA VAL A 230 -15.85 27.92 8.80
C VAL A 230 -16.02 28.10 10.29
N GLY A 231 -14.95 28.26 11.05
CA GLY A 231 -14.96 28.38 12.51
C GLY A 231 -15.28 27.09 13.26
N PRO A 232 -15.36 27.16 14.59
CA PRO A 232 -15.61 25.98 15.43
C PRO A 232 -17.09 25.57 15.44
N ARG A 233 -17.34 24.28 15.79
CA ARG A 233 -18.71 23.78 16.03
C ARG A 233 -19.38 24.53 17.18
N LYS A 234 -20.68 24.79 17.06
CA LYS A 234 -21.48 25.43 18.11
C LYS A 234 -21.29 24.72 19.46
N GLY A 235 -20.88 25.46 20.47
CA GLY A 235 -20.66 24.96 21.81
C GLY A 235 -19.36 24.23 22.08
N LYS A 236 -18.46 24.13 21.11
CA LYS A 236 -17.13 23.52 21.32
C LYS A 236 -16.30 24.34 22.32
N TYR A 237 -16.33 25.65 22.23
CA TYR A 237 -15.60 26.54 23.13
C TYR A 237 -16.58 27.41 23.87
N ALA A 238 -16.50 27.43 25.21
CA ALA A 238 -17.30 28.28 26.07
C ALA A 238 -16.73 29.71 26.12
N ALA A 239 -17.53 30.66 26.54
CA ALA A 239 -17.15 32.08 26.67
C ALA A 239 -15.96 32.28 27.64
N ASP A 240 -15.88 31.44 28.69
CA ASP A 240 -14.77 31.40 29.66
C ASP A 240 -13.50 30.71 29.13
N GLY A 241 -13.48 30.31 27.87
CA GLY A 241 -12.34 29.63 27.20
C GLY A 241 -12.28 28.12 27.42
N ARG A 242 -13.23 27.54 28.16
CA ARG A 242 -13.31 26.08 28.38
C ARG A 242 -13.58 25.33 27.07
N VAL A 243 -12.86 24.23 26.87
CA VAL A 243 -13.11 23.30 25.77
C VAL A 243 -14.15 22.29 26.19
N ASN A 244 -15.30 22.28 25.55
CA ASN A 244 -16.36 21.31 25.79
C ASN A 244 -16.15 20.07 24.93
N PRO A 245 -16.18 18.86 25.51
CA PRO A 245 -16.09 17.63 24.73
C PRO A 245 -17.35 17.46 23.87
N ILE A 246 -17.17 17.09 22.62
CA ILE A 246 -18.26 16.67 21.73
C ILE A 246 -17.97 15.21 21.36
N PRO A 247 -18.53 14.25 22.10
CA PRO A 247 -18.24 12.84 21.90
C PRO A 247 -18.79 12.33 20.56
N GLY A 248 -18.06 11.42 19.94
CA GLY A 248 -18.50 10.68 18.76
C GLY A 248 -19.69 9.76 19.07
N ALA A 249 -20.49 9.50 18.04
CA ALA A 249 -21.71 8.70 18.16
C ALA A 249 -21.45 7.20 18.34
N ASN A 250 -20.34 6.68 17.76
CA ASN A 250 -20.08 5.23 17.70
C ASN A 250 -18.58 4.94 17.66
N LEU A 251 -17.96 4.83 18.84
CA LEU A 251 -16.52 4.52 18.94
C LEU A 251 -16.12 3.13 18.40
N PRO A 252 -16.92 2.05 18.52
CA PRO A 252 -16.65 0.80 17.82
C PRO A 252 -16.53 0.98 16.32
N LEU A 253 -17.40 1.77 15.69
CA LEU A 253 -17.33 2.08 14.26
C LEU A 253 -16.06 2.89 13.91
N ALA A 254 -15.70 3.85 14.75
CA ALA A 254 -14.45 4.59 14.58
C ALA A 254 -13.22 3.69 14.66
N ALA A 255 -13.20 2.73 15.60
CA ALA A 255 -12.11 1.76 15.70
C ALA A 255 -12.04 0.83 14.48
N LEU A 256 -13.19 0.38 13.97
CA LEU A 256 -13.25 -0.39 12.72
C LEU A 256 -12.69 0.43 11.54
N GLY A 257 -13.12 1.70 11.42
CA GLY A 257 -12.60 2.61 10.41
C GLY A 257 -11.08 2.77 10.45
N MET A 258 -10.52 2.89 11.65
CA MET A 258 -9.06 2.95 11.83
C MET A 258 -8.35 1.68 11.31
N PHE A 259 -8.88 0.47 11.60
CA PHE A 259 -8.28 -0.75 11.09
C PHE A 259 -8.41 -0.91 9.57
N ILE A 260 -9.51 -0.45 8.99
CA ILE A 260 -9.68 -0.41 7.53
C ILE A 260 -8.66 0.55 6.90
N LEU A 261 -8.44 1.72 7.50
CA LEU A 261 -7.38 2.65 7.07
C LEU A 261 -6.00 2.03 7.20
N TRP A 262 -5.70 1.36 8.31
CA TRP A 262 -4.41 0.69 8.51
C TRP A 262 -4.17 -0.41 7.47
N MET A 263 -5.18 -1.23 7.18
CA MET A 263 -5.09 -2.24 6.13
C MET A 263 -4.86 -1.62 4.75
N GLY A 264 -5.60 -0.55 4.41
CA GLY A 264 -5.42 0.19 3.16
C GLY A 264 -4.03 0.81 3.02
N TRP A 265 -3.38 1.12 4.15
CA TRP A 265 -2.03 1.68 4.15
C TRP A 265 -0.96 0.71 3.67
N PHE A 266 -1.20 -0.58 3.71
CA PHE A 266 -0.30 -1.55 3.06
C PHE A 266 -0.32 -1.39 1.53
N GLY A 267 -1.47 -1.13 0.92
CA GLY A 267 -1.56 -0.74 -0.49
C GLY A 267 -0.98 0.66 -0.74
N PHE A 268 -1.22 1.60 0.17
CA PHE A 268 -0.73 2.98 0.08
C PHE A 268 0.80 3.04 0.04
N ASN A 269 1.46 2.53 1.08
CA ASN A 269 2.92 2.54 1.18
C ASN A 269 3.56 1.44 0.32
N GLY A 270 3.02 0.21 0.35
CA GLY A 270 3.56 -0.90 -0.41
C GLY A 270 3.43 -0.71 -1.90
N GLY A 271 2.26 -0.27 -2.38
CA GLY A 271 2.01 0.03 -3.78
C GLY A 271 2.93 1.12 -4.34
N SER A 272 3.40 2.04 -3.49
CA SER A 272 4.33 3.10 -3.87
C SER A 272 5.77 2.61 -4.14
N GLU A 273 6.08 1.33 -4.00
CA GLU A 273 7.28 0.70 -4.62
C GLU A 273 7.16 0.70 -6.14
N LEU A 274 5.95 0.80 -6.67
CA LEU A 274 5.60 0.85 -8.09
C LEU A 274 6.03 -0.39 -8.90
N ALA A 275 6.49 -1.44 -8.27
CA ALA A 275 6.88 -2.70 -8.88
C ALA A 275 6.86 -3.86 -7.88
N VAL A 276 6.71 -5.09 -8.35
CA VAL A 276 6.83 -6.32 -7.55
C VAL A 276 7.48 -7.46 -8.32
N ALA A 277 7.64 -7.32 -9.63
CA ALA A 277 8.06 -8.41 -10.51
C ALA A 277 9.55 -8.79 -10.41
N SER A 278 10.33 -8.10 -9.58
CA SER A 278 11.73 -8.45 -9.30
C SER A 278 11.91 -8.93 -7.86
N VAL A 279 13.00 -9.66 -7.59
CA VAL A 279 13.36 -10.09 -6.22
C VAL A 279 13.59 -8.87 -5.32
N ASP A 280 14.25 -7.83 -5.85
CA ASP A 280 14.55 -6.62 -5.08
C ASP A 280 13.27 -5.86 -4.73
N SER A 281 12.39 -5.63 -5.70
CA SER A 281 11.11 -4.95 -5.47
C SER A 281 10.22 -5.75 -4.52
N ALA A 282 10.14 -7.07 -4.67
CA ALA A 282 9.38 -7.92 -3.75
C ALA A 282 9.92 -7.85 -2.31
N ASN A 283 11.24 -7.82 -2.13
CA ASN A 283 11.87 -7.64 -0.82
C ASN A 283 11.62 -6.24 -0.24
N ASN A 284 11.63 -5.21 -1.09
CA ASN A 284 11.33 -3.83 -0.70
C ASN A 284 9.88 -3.72 -0.22
N VAL A 285 8.92 -4.26 -0.98
CA VAL A 285 7.51 -4.33 -0.57
C VAL A 285 7.35 -4.99 0.79
N ALA A 286 7.99 -6.15 1.00
CA ALA A 286 7.92 -6.85 2.29
C ALA A 286 8.46 -5.99 3.44
N ARG A 287 9.57 -5.25 3.23
CA ARG A 287 10.13 -4.32 4.22
C ARG A 287 9.20 -3.16 4.50
N VAL A 288 8.62 -2.55 3.46
CA VAL A 288 7.65 -1.46 3.58
C VAL A 288 6.43 -1.88 4.41
N PHE A 289 5.89 -3.08 4.19
CA PHE A 289 4.78 -3.62 4.99
C PHE A 289 5.14 -3.74 6.47
N VAL A 290 6.32 -4.31 6.78
CA VAL A 290 6.79 -4.45 8.17
C VAL A 290 6.97 -3.07 8.82
N ASN A 291 7.66 -2.14 8.16
CA ASN A 291 7.94 -0.82 8.70
C ASN A 291 6.66 0.00 8.90
N THR A 292 5.72 -0.07 7.97
CA THR A 292 4.40 0.56 8.08
C THR A 292 3.64 0.04 9.29
N ASN A 293 3.58 -1.28 9.48
CA ASN A 293 2.91 -1.90 10.61
C ASN A 293 3.57 -1.54 11.95
N MET A 294 4.89 -1.53 12.00
CA MET A 294 5.64 -1.22 13.23
C MET A 294 5.52 0.25 13.62
N ALA A 295 5.52 1.17 12.66
CA ALA A 295 5.31 2.59 12.92
C ALA A 295 3.90 2.88 13.44
N ALA A 296 2.86 2.27 12.86
CA ALA A 296 1.49 2.37 13.35
C ALA A 296 1.36 1.89 14.79
N SER A 297 1.96 0.74 15.09
CA SER A 297 1.95 0.14 16.44
C SER A 297 2.67 1.04 17.45
N GLY A 298 3.83 1.60 17.09
CA GLY A 298 4.59 2.54 17.91
C GLY A 298 3.79 3.81 18.21
N GLY A 299 3.15 4.39 17.19
CA GLY A 299 2.34 5.60 17.32
C GLY A 299 1.10 5.39 18.20
N LEU A 300 0.39 4.27 18.02
CA LEU A 300 -0.76 3.89 18.84
C LEU A 300 -0.38 3.80 20.31
N LEU A 301 0.66 3.02 20.64
CA LEU A 301 1.08 2.81 22.03
C LEU A 301 1.58 4.11 22.68
N ALA A 302 2.30 4.94 21.92
CA ALA A 302 2.79 6.23 22.43
C ALA A 302 1.62 7.16 22.79
N ALA A 303 0.65 7.35 21.89
CA ALA A 303 -0.51 8.20 22.14
C ALA A 303 -1.38 7.67 23.30
N LEU A 304 -1.55 6.35 23.40
CA LEU A 304 -2.28 5.70 24.48
C LEU A 304 -1.60 5.94 25.85
N LEU A 305 -0.27 5.81 25.91
CA LEU A 305 0.51 6.09 27.11
C LEU A 305 0.45 7.58 27.49
N MET A 306 0.59 8.49 26.51
CA MET A 306 0.44 9.92 26.74
C MET A 306 -0.93 10.27 27.32
N ALA A 307 -2.02 9.65 26.80
CA ALA A 307 -3.36 9.82 27.34
C ALA A 307 -3.45 9.31 28.77
N LYS A 308 -2.88 8.13 29.07
CA LYS A 308 -2.84 7.57 30.42
C LYS A 308 -2.09 8.49 31.41
N PHE A 309 -0.94 9.03 31.03
CA PHE A 309 -0.17 9.93 31.89
C PHE A 309 -0.86 11.28 32.07
N ARG A 310 -1.48 11.82 31.04
CA ARG A 310 -2.10 13.15 31.07
C ARG A 310 -3.49 13.18 31.72
N PHE A 311 -4.31 12.14 31.45
CA PHE A 311 -5.71 12.06 31.86
C PHE A 311 -5.97 11.05 32.99
N GLY A 312 -4.96 10.29 33.38
CA GLY A 312 -5.07 9.22 34.37
C GLY A 312 -5.73 7.94 33.87
N LYS A 313 -6.21 7.92 32.62
CA LYS A 313 -6.87 6.76 31.98
C LYS A 313 -6.53 6.66 30.50
N ALA A 314 -6.64 5.45 29.96
CA ALA A 314 -6.51 5.23 28.51
C ALA A 314 -7.69 5.89 27.77
N ASP A 315 -7.41 6.40 26.57
CA ASP A 315 -8.40 7.01 25.69
C ASP A 315 -8.34 6.38 24.31
N LEU A 316 -9.46 5.82 23.83
CA LEU A 316 -9.54 5.14 22.55
C LEU A 316 -9.36 6.10 21.38
N THR A 317 -9.88 7.32 21.46
CA THR A 317 -9.75 8.29 20.36
C THR A 317 -8.31 8.72 20.17
N MET A 318 -7.56 8.88 21.26
CA MET A 318 -6.11 9.14 21.22
C MET A 318 -5.34 7.94 20.66
N ALA A 319 -5.71 6.71 21.01
CA ALA A 319 -5.10 5.50 20.45
C ALA A 319 -5.33 5.38 18.93
N ILE A 320 -6.57 5.64 18.47
CA ILE A 320 -6.93 5.67 17.05
C ILE A 320 -6.07 6.70 16.30
N ASN A 321 -6.03 7.94 16.78
CA ASN A 321 -5.21 8.99 16.18
C ASN A 321 -3.71 8.67 16.24
N GLY A 322 -3.26 8.00 17.30
CA GLY A 322 -1.89 7.53 17.44
C GLY A 322 -1.48 6.50 16.38
N ALA A 323 -2.35 5.53 16.08
CA ALA A 323 -2.13 4.57 14.99
C ALA A 323 -1.97 5.28 13.64
N LEU A 324 -2.93 6.15 13.31
CA LEU A 324 -2.92 6.91 12.06
C LEU A 324 -1.70 7.84 11.97
N ALA A 325 -1.31 8.47 13.08
CA ALA A 325 -0.12 9.29 13.16
C ALA A 325 1.17 8.48 12.90
N GLY A 326 1.28 7.28 13.43
CA GLY A 326 2.39 6.37 13.14
C GLY A 326 2.46 6.01 11.65
N LEU A 327 1.31 5.75 11.03
CA LEU A 327 1.19 5.48 9.59
C LEU A 327 1.65 6.69 8.76
N VAL A 328 1.17 7.89 9.06
CA VAL A 328 1.59 9.12 8.37
C VAL A 328 3.08 9.41 8.56
N ALA A 329 3.60 9.19 9.78
CA ALA A 329 4.99 9.47 10.11
C ALA A 329 6.00 8.67 9.25
N ILE A 330 5.64 7.44 8.86
CA ILE A 330 6.53 6.56 8.11
C ILE A 330 6.34 6.68 6.59
N THR A 331 5.25 7.31 6.13
CA THR A 331 4.83 7.30 4.72
C THR A 331 5.81 7.98 3.76
N ALA A 332 6.61 8.95 4.23
CA ALA A 332 7.62 9.62 3.38
C ALA A 332 8.84 8.73 3.06
N ASP A 333 9.17 7.78 3.94
CA ASP A 333 10.22 6.79 3.69
C ASP A 333 9.97 5.52 4.52
N PRO A 334 9.09 4.64 4.06
CA PRO A 334 8.83 3.37 4.72
C PRO A 334 9.88 2.29 4.39
N LEU A 335 10.74 2.53 3.38
CA LEU A 335 11.69 1.55 2.85
C LEU A 335 13.04 1.58 3.57
N SER A 336 13.63 2.77 3.76
CA SER A 336 15.02 2.91 4.20
C SER A 336 15.26 2.53 5.67
N PRO A 337 14.36 2.82 6.65
CA PRO A 337 14.65 2.56 8.05
C PRO A 337 14.60 1.07 8.39
N SER A 338 15.33 0.68 9.43
CA SER A 338 15.10 -0.61 10.08
C SER A 338 13.73 -0.62 10.78
N ALA A 339 13.17 -1.82 11.02
CA ALA A 339 11.89 -1.95 11.72
C ALA A 339 11.89 -1.27 13.11
N GLY A 340 13.02 -1.31 13.82
CA GLY A 340 13.20 -0.61 15.10
C GLY A 340 13.13 0.91 14.94
N LEU A 341 13.81 1.47 13.94
CA LEU A 341 13.76 2.90 13.65
C LEU A 341 12.37 3.34 13.15
N ALA A 342 11.73 2.54 12.31
CA ALA A 342 10.35 2.78 11.87
C ALA A 342 9.39 2.85 13.08
N THR A 343 9.56 1.95 14.05
CA THR A 343 8.79 2.00 15.33
C THR A 343 9.01 3.31 16.06
N LEU A 344 10.27 3.76 16.19
CA LEU A 344 10.59 5.03 16.86
C LEU A 344 10.05 6.24 16.13
N ILE A 345 10.11 6.27 14.79
CA ILE A 345 9.48 7.31 13.97
C ILE A 345 7.97 7.38 14.27
N GLY A 346 7.31 6.23 14.34
CA GLY A 346 5.92 6.13 14.73
C GLY A 346 5.64 6.59 16.16
N VAL A 347 6.49 6.21 17.13
CA VAL A 347 6.38 6.67 18.54
C VAL A 347 6.39 8.19 18.62
N VAL A 348 7.33 8.85 17.93
CA VAL A 348 7.37 10.33 17.88
C VAL A 348 6.11 10.89 17.25
N GLY A 349 5.61 10.28 16.15
CA GLY A 349 4.32 10.63 15.55
C GLY A 349 3.16 10.56 16.53
N GLY A 350 3.11 9.50 17.35
CA GLY A 350 2.08 9.32 18.39
C GLY A 350 2.15 10.36 19.52
N VAL A 351 3.36 10.77 19.92
CA VAL A 351 3.54 11.88 20.88
C VAL A 351 3.10 13.20 20.26
N LEU A 352 3.53 13.47 19.03
CA LEU A 352 3.21 14.71 18.33
C LEU A 352 1.72 14.89 18.10
N VAL A 353 0.99 13.85 17.68
CA VAL A 353 -0.45 13.95 17.46
C VAL A 353 -1.19 14.24 18.76
N PHE A 354 -0.80 13.59 19.86
CA PHE A 354 -1.39 13.87 21.18
C PHE A 354 -1.21 15.34 21.58
N VAL A 355 0.02 15.86 21.48
CA VAL A 355 0.33 17.26 21.80
C VAL A 355 -0.41 18.21 20.86
N SER A 356 -0.44 17.91 19.56
CA SER A 356 -1.06 18.74 18.52
C SER A 356 -2.58 18.87 18.74
N ILE A 357 -3.29 17.78 19.04
CA ILE A 357 -4.74 17.82 19.33
C ILE A 357 -5.02 18.78 20.49
N LEU A 358 -4.27 18.69 21.58
CA LEU A 358 -4.43 19.56 22.74
C LEU A 358 -4.04 21.02 22.43
N PHE A 359 -3.05 21.22 21.57
CA PHE A 359 -2.59 22.54 21.16
C PHE A 359 -3.62 23.25 20.24
N LEU A 360 -4.16 22.55 19.25
CA LEU A 360 -5.20 23.10 18.38
C LEU A 360 -6.46 23.48 19.16
N ASP A 361 -6.86 22.66 20.14
CA ASP A 361 -7.97 23.00 21.04
C ASP A 361 -7.70 24.31 21.85
N LYS A 362 -6.45 24.54 22.29
CA LYS A 362 -6.07 25.82 22.94
C LYS A 362 -6.13 27.01 21.98
N LEU A 363 -5.80 26.81 20.73
CA LEU A 363 -5.90 27.82 19.68
C LEU A 363 -7.35 28.03 19.20
N LYS A 364 -8.31 27.26 19.73
CA LYS A 364 -9.73 27.25 19.31
C LYS A 364 -9.93 26.82 17.86
N ILE A 365 -9.01 26.02 17.33
CA ILE A 365 -9.12 25.36 16.03
C ILE A 365 -9.81 24.02 16.27
N ASP A 366 -11.07 23.93 15.87
CA ASP A 366 -11.88 22.73 16.10
C ASP A 366 -11.67 21.69 14.99
N ASP A 367 -10.91 20.66 15.31
CA ASP A 367 -10.65 19.51 14.47
C ASP A 367 -11.40 18.28 15.00
N PRO A 368 -12.60 17.96 14.47
CA PRO A 368 -13.50 16.97 15.06
C PRO A 368 -12.92 15.56 15.16
N VAL A 369 -12.10 15.16 14.21
CA VAL A 369 -11.57 13.80 14.11
C VAL A 369 -10.06 13.72 14.33
N GLY A 370 -9.38 14.86 14.48
CA GLY A 370 -7.93 14.94 14.64
C GLY A 370 -7.17 14.95 13.29
N ALA A 371 -7.85 15.22 12.18
CA ALA A 371 -7.28 15.15 10.84
C ALA A 371 -6.08 16.09 10.64
N ILE A 372 -6.19 17.34 11.09
CA ILE A 372 -5.10 18.33 10.97
C ILE A 372 -3.89 17.89 11.81
N SER A 373 -4.13 17.37 13.02
CA SER A 373 -3.05 16.89 13.89
C SER A 373 -2.35 15.65 13.33
N VAL A 374 -3.12 14.67 12.84
CA VAL A 374 -2.59 13.43 12.25
C VAL A 374 -1.86 13.71 10.94
N HIS A 375 -2.52 14.38 10.00
CA HIS A 375 -2.00 14.49 8.64
C HIS A 375 -1.13 15.74 8.44
N GLY A 376 -1.38 16.84 9.19
CA GLY A 376 -0.59 18.08 9.10
C GLY A 376 0.65 18.03 9.98
N THR A 377 0.47 18.05 11.30
CA THR A 377 1.61 18.08 12.24
C THR A 377 2.51 16.87 12.07
N VAL A 378 1.93 15.66 11.95
CA VAL A 378 2.73 14.44 11.78
C VAL A 378 3.17 14.26 10.33
N GLY A 379 2.47 14.82 9.34
CA GLY A 379 2.96 14.87 7.95
C GLY A 379 4.26 15.64 7.82
N ILE A 380 4.37 16.81 8.49
CA ILE A 380 5.64 17.53 8.59
C ILE A 380 6.73 16.67 9.23
N TRP A 381 6.40 15.97 10.33
CA TRP A 381 7.33 15.05 10.97
C TRP A 381 7.78 13.94 10.03
N GLY A 382 6.85 13.31 9.30
CA GLY A 382 7.16 12.22 8.35
C GLY A 382 8.17 12.66 7.28
N VAL A 383 7.99 13.85 6.71
CA VAL A 383 8.94 14.43 5.75
C VAL A 383 10.31 14.67 6.40
N LEU A 384 10.34 15.22 7.61
CA LEU A 384 11.60 15.46 8.34
C LEU A 384 12.27 14.15 8.77
N ALA A 385 11.51 13.10 9.06
CA ALA A 385 12.03 11.80 9.47
C ALA A 385 12.81 11.08 8.36
N VAL A 386 12.63 11.44 7.09
CA VAL A 386 13.46 10.98 5.97
C VAL A 386 14.94 11.22 6.25
N LEU A 387 15.29 12.34 6.88
CA LEU A 387 16.66 12.66 7.27
C LEU A 387 17.27 11.67 8.28
N LEU A 388 16.43 11.02 9.08
CA LEU A 388 16.86 10.00 10.04
C LEU A 388 16.91 8.61 9.41
N ALA A 389 16.03 8.35 8.46
CA ALA A 389 15.85 7.07 7.83
C ALA A 389 16.87 6.82 6.71
N ASN A 390 17.17 7.86 5.94
CA ASN A 390 18.00 7.79 4.75
C ASN A 390 19.33 8.52 4.99
N GLY A 391 20.42 7.78 5.12
CA GLY A 391 21.75 8.35 5.35
C GLY A 391 22.27 9.23 4.21
N ASP A 392 21.79 9.01 2.98
CA ASP A 392 22.14 9.87 1.83
C ASP A 392 21.46 11.24 1.95
N ALA A 393 20.21 11.29 2.44
CA ALA A 393 19.50 12.54 2.70
C ALA A 393 20.18 13.37 3.81
N THR A 394 20.72 12.71 4.84
CA THR A 394 21.43 13.36 5.94
C THR A 394 22.71 14.06 5.44
N SER A 395 23.40 13.48 4.45
CA SER A 395 24.62 14.08 3.87
C SER A 395 24.34 15.38 3.13
N TRP A 396 23.14 15.53 2.54
CA TRP A 396 22.70 16.73 1.86
C TRP A 396 22.48 17.91 2.82
N VAL A 397 21.80 17.66 3.93
CA VAL A 397 21.46 18.70 4.92
C VAL A 397 22.68 19.13 5.73
N CYS A 398 23.61 18.22 6.02
CA CYS A 398 24.81 18.49 6.80
C CYS A 398 25.99 18.97 5.96
N GLY A 399 25.86 19.10 4.63
CA GLY A 399 26.96 19.47 3.73
C GLY A 399 28.10 18.44 3.73
N LEU A 400 27.86 17.23 4.21
CA LEU A 400 28.84 16.16 4.23
C LEU A 400 29.03 15.60 2.83
N PRO A 401 30.26 15.27 2.40
CA PRO A 401 30.49 14.69 1.08
C PRO A 401 29.70 13.38 0.94
N LYS A 402 28.97 13.20 -0.15
CA LYS A 402 28.23 11.96 -0.46
C LYS A 402 29.16 10.76 -0.21
N ARG A 403 28.75 9.87 0.67
CA ARG A 403 29.41 8.59 0.85
C ARG A 403 29.41 7.91 -0.52
N LYS A 404 30.57 7.75 -1.16
CA LYS A 404 30.68 7.01 -2.42
C LYS A 404 30.08 5.63 -2.14
N LYS A 405 28.94 5.33 -2.79
CA LYS A 405 28.42 3.94 -2.81
C LYS A 405 29.57 3.08 -3.25
N PRO A 406 29.88 1.96 -2.57
CA PRO A 406 30.85 1.02 -3.13
C PRO A 406 30.37 0.75 -4.55
N LYS A 407 31.24 0.95 -5.54
CA LYS A 407 30.90 0.56 -6.91
C LYS A 407 30.42 -0.88 -6.80
N ALA A 408 29.15 -1.13 -7.15
CA ALA A 408 28.70 -2.49 -7.37
C ALA A 408 29.75 -3.09 -8.27
N SER A 409 30.40 -4.14 -7.80
CA SER A 409 31.40 -4.82 -8.61
C SER A 409 30.65 -5.27 -9.85
N THR A 410 30.93 -4.64 -11.00
CA THR A 410 30.46 -5.09 -12.30
C THR A 410 31.19 -6.40 -12.65
N SER A 411 30.87 -7.44 -11.86
CA SER A 411 31.17 -8.82 -12.21
C SER A 411 29.95 -9.48 -12.88
N SER A 412 29.28 -8.74 -13.75
CA SER A 412 28.20 -9.27 -14.61
C SER A 412 28.75 -9.83 -15.93
N ASN A 413 29.94 -10.42 -15.93
CA ASN A 413 30.45 -11.23 -17.05
C ASN A 413 30.70 -12.69 -16.64
N ALA A 414 29.92 -13.22 -15.69
CA ALA A 414 29.79 -14.66 -15.56
C ALA A 414 28.71 -15.13 -16.56
N ALA A 415 29.15 -15.34 -17.80
CA ALA A 415 28.36 -16.05 -18.80
C ALA A 415 27.82 -17.32 -18.15
N TRP A 416 26.47 -17.41 -18.07
CA TRP A 416 25.78 -18.58 -17.57
C TRP A 416 26.17 -19.82 -18.33
N LYS A 417 27.04 -20.65 -17.74
CA LYS A 417 27.41 -21.96 -18.35
C LYS A 417 26.30 -22.94 -17.97
N PRO A 418 25.66 -23.60 -18.93
CA PRO A 418 24.67 -24.64 -18.62
C PRO A 418 25.32 -25.79 -17.83
N ILE A 419 24.73 -26.12 -16.70
CA ILE A 419 25.15 -27.28 -15.88
C ILE A 419 24.87 -28.55 -16.69
N PRO A 420 25.87 -29.49 -16.85
CA PRO A 420 25.67 -30.75 -17.55
C PRO A 420 24.52 -31.56 -16.95
N SER A 421 23.68 -32.16 -17.78
CA SER A 421 22.39 -32.79 -17.45
C SER A 421 22.48 -34.08 -16.58
N SER A 422 23.68 -34.53 -16.18
CA SER A 422 23.86 -35.76 -15.40
C SER A 422 23.91 -35.60 -13.90
N SER A 423 23.95 -34.36 -13.35
CA SER A 423 24.02 -34.11 -11.89
C SER A 423 22.69 -33.69 -11.23
N ARG A 424 21.58 -33.55 -12.02
CA ARG A 424 20.31 -33.07 -11.50
C ARG A 424 19.42 -34.08 -10.80
N ALA A 425 19.68 -35.39 -10.95
CA ALA A 425 18.79 -36.41 -10.38
C ALA A 425 19.05 -36.74 -8.90
N ASN A 426 20.27 -36.53 -8.40
CA ASN A 426 20.62 -36.95 -7.03
C ASN A 426 20.59 -35.82 -6.00
N GLY A 427 20.60 -34.53 -6.41
CA GLY A 427 20.62 -33.38 -5.49
C GLY A 427 19.24 -33.06 -4.86
N THR A 428 18.18 -33.24 -5.61
CA THR A 428 16.81 -32.89 -5.16
C THR A 428 16.23 -33.86 -4.13
N VAL A 429 16.60 -35.14 -4.21
CA VAL A 429 16.14 -36.16 -3.24
C VAL A 429 16.83 -35.98 -1.89
N ASN A 430 18.09 -35.59 -1.87
CA ASN A 430 18.82 -35.34 -0.62
C ASN A 430 18.44 -34.02 0.04
N ALA A 431 18.10 -32.98 -0.70
CA ALA A 431 17.60 -31.72 -0.15
C ALA A 431 16.22 -31.89 0.50
N ALA A 432 15.32 -32.66 -0.12
CA ALA A 432 13.99 -32.94 0.44
C ALA A 432 14.07 -33.82 1.72
N ARG A 433 15.03 -34.78 1.77
CA ARG A 433 15.27 -35.58 2.98
C ARG A 433 15.87 -34.78 4.12
N SER A 434 16.79 -33.87 3.84
CA SER A 434 17.36 -32.96 4.84
C SER A 434 16.34 -31.99 5.41
N TYR A 435 15.41 -31.48 4.58
CA TYR A 435 14.33 -30.59 5.02
C TYR A 435 13.28 -31.31 5.89
N ALA A 436 12.94 -32.54 5.56
CA ALA A 436 12.03 -33.37 6.36
C ALA A 436 12.64 -33.77 7.72
N ALA A 437 13.94 -34.07 7.77
CA ALA A 437 14.64 -34.35 9.02
C ALA A 437 14.76 -33.11 9.93
N GLY A 438 14.97 -31.90 9.36
CA GLY A 438 15.01 -30.64 10.09
C GLY A 438 13.66 -30.25 10.71
N LEU A 439 12.56 -30.55 10.04
CA LEU A 439 11.19 -30.32 10.55
C LEU A 439 10.81 -31.27 11.69
N LEU A 440 11.27 -32.52 11.67
CA LEU A 440 11.04 -33.51 12.74
C LEU A 440 11.83 -33.17 14.00
N LEU A 441 13.06 -32.70 13.87
CA LEU A 441 13.89 -32.27 15.00
C LEU A 441 13.37 -30.99 15.68
N ARG A 442 12.85 -30.03 14.91
CA ARG A 442 12.21 -28.82 15.47
C ARG A 442 10.92 -29.12 16.24
N ARG A 443 10.19 -30.18 15.88
CA ARG A 443 8.98 -30.58 16.61
C ARG A 443 9.26 -31.13 18.01
N VAL A 444 10.47 -31.63 18.24
CA VAL A 444 10.92 -32.14 19.56
C VAL A 444 11.38 -30.99 20.47
N GLU A 445 11.94 -29.91 19.93
CA GLU A 445 12.39 -28.76 20.72
C GLU A 445 11.23 -27.86 21.20
N TRP A 446 10.14 -27.71 20.41
CA TRP A 446 8.97 -26.93 20.81
C TRP A 446 8.20 -27.53 21.99
N GLY A 447 8.24 -28.84 22.16
CA GLY A 447 7.63 -29.56 23.30
C GLY A 447 8.30 -29.26 24.64
N ARG A 448 9.53 -28.75 24.65
CA ARG A 448 10.27 -28.42 25.88
C ARG A 448 10.11 -26.96 26.34
N VAL A 449 9.66 -26.08 25.46
CA VAL A 449 9.55 -24.63 25.73
C VAL A 449 8.15 -24.24 26.23
N PHE A 450 7.12 -24.99 25.86
CA PHE A 450 5.74 -24.73 26.29
C PHE A 450 5.21 -25.95 27.06
N GLY A 451 5.11 -25.81 28.38
CA GLY A 451 4.68 -26.85 29.31
C GLY A 451 3.28 -27.43 29.02
N PRO A 452 2.83 -28.44 29.80
CA PRO A 452 1.70 -29.33 29.49
C PRO A 452 0.30 -28.67 29.37
N ALA A 453 0.19 -27.35 29.54
CA ALA A 453 -1.10 -26.66 29.56
C ALA A 453 -1.74 -26.47 28.16
N LEU A 454 -0.97 -26.52 27.06
CA LEU A 454 -1.51 -26.32 25.71
C LEU A 454 -2.12 -27.58 25.08
N PHE A 455 -1.89 -28.74 25.68
CA PHE A 455 -2.40 -30.03 25.19
C PHE A 455 -3.83 -30.38 25.66
N ARG A 456 -4.46 -29.53 26.48
CA ARG A 456 -5.82 -29.80 27.00
C ARG A 456 -6.96 -29.26 26.15
N VAL A 457 -6.69 -28.51 25.12
CA VAL A 457 -7.75 -27.90 24.26
C VAL A 457 -8.14 -28.81 23.08
N CYS A 458 -7.38 -29.84 22.79
CA CYS A 458 -7.66 -30.78 21.69
C CYS A 458 -7.98 -32.21 22.11
N ASN A 459 -8.41 -32.43 23.36
CA ASN A 459 -8.82 -33.76 23.81
C ASN A 459 -10.32 -33.77 24.11
N VAL A 460 -11.11 -34.12 23.13
CA VAL A 460 -12.50 -34.61 23.32
C VAL A 460 -12.41 -36.06 23.74
N ASP A 461 -13.00 -36.32 24.88
CA ASP A 461 -13.26 -37.60 25.59
C ASP A 461 -12.84 -38.89 24.89
N GLY A 462 -11.96 -39.58 25.56
CA GLY A 462 -11.70 -40.98 25.30
C GLY A 462 -12.82 -41.91 25.79
N ARG A 463 -13.43 -42.63 24.86
CA ARG A 463 -13.86 -44.03 25.05
C ARG A 463 -14.01 -44.72 23.70
N GLN A 464 -13.25 -45.81 23.59
CA GLN A 464 -13.45 -47.03 22.81
C GLN A 464 -13.32 -47.01 21.26
N SER A 465 -12.27 -47.67 20.84
CA SER A 465 -12.20 -48.74 19.77
C SER A 465 -12.77 -48.42 18.40
N ALA A 466 -11.90 -48.14 17.42
CA ALA A 466 -11.93 -48.70 16.07
C ALA A 466 -10.84 -48.05 15.17
N PRO A 467 -10.49 -48.60 14.01
CA PRO A 467 -9.09 -48.82 13.62
C PRO A 467 -8.46 -47.69 12.80
N ARG A 468 -7.13 -47.65 12.83
CA ARG A 468 -6.20 -46.67 12.22
C ARG A 468 -6.28 -46.51 10.69
N GLN A 469 -7.28 -47.00 10.02
CA GLN A 469 -7.41 -46.92 8.55
C GLN A 469 -8.27 -45.73 8.04
N ALA A 470 -9.12 -45.14 8.87
CA ALA A 470 -10.02 -44.07 8.44
C ALA A 470 -9.34 -42.69 8.26
N THR A 471 -8.25 -42.42 8.96
CA THR A 471 -7.55 -41.12 8.94
C THR A 471 -6.66 -40.94 7.70
N ALA A 472 -6.15 -42.05 7.14
CA ALA A 472 -5.35 -42.00 5.91
C ALA A 472 -6.22 -41.77 4.65
N LEU A 473 -7.45 -42.28 4.68
CA LEU A 473 -8.38 -42.10 3.55
C LEU A 473 -8.92 -40.69 3.41
N HIS A 474 -9.09 -39.95 4.51
CA HIS A 474 -9.54 -38.57 4.50
C HIS A 474 -8.46 -37.60 4.00
N CYS A 475 -7.20 -37.84 4.28
CA CYS A 475 -6.10 -37.05 3.72
C CYS A 475 -5.88 -37.29 2.23
N GLN A 476 -6.08 -38.53 1.76
CA GLN A 476 -5.95 -38.84 0.33
C GLN A 476 -7.11 -38.28 -0.51
N LEU A 477 -8.32 -38.25 0.03
CA LEU A 477 -9.48 -37.62 -0.65
C LEU A 477 -9.34 -36.09 -0.74
N PHE A 478 -8.78 -35.44 0.28
CA PHE A 478 -8.56 -33.99 0.25
C PHE A 478 -7.46 -33.56 -0.75
N ILE A 479 -6.43 -34.38 -0.91
CA ILE A 479 -5.35 -34.11 -1.90
C ILE A 479 -5.84 -34.36 -3.33
N SER A 480 -6.71 -35.39 -3.54
CA SER A 480 -7.25 -35.69 -4.87
C SER A 480 -8.31 -34.68 -5.35
N GLU A 481 -8.93 -33.93 -4.45
CA GLU A 481 -9.83 -32.82 -4.84
C GLU A 481 -9.09 -31.54 -5.20
N LEU A 482 -7.89 -31.27 -4.63
CA LEU A 482 -7.05 -30.15 -4.99
C LEU A 482 -6.38 -30.28 -6.37
N GLU A 483 -6.21 -31.51 -6.87
CA GLU A 483 -5.67 -31.77 -8.21
C GLU A 483 -6.73 -31.68 -9.35
N ARG A 484 -8.00 -31.40 -9.02
CA ARG A 484 -9.11 -31.30 -10.00
C ARG A 484 -9.67 -29.89 -10.21
N LEU A 485 -9.01 -28.88 -9.64
CA LEU A 485 -9.37 -27.48 -9.95
C LEU A 485 -8.58 -27.01 -11.19
N PRO A 486 -9.29 -26.42 -12.18
CA PRO A 486 -8.68 -25.99 -13.45
C PRO A 486 -7.69 -24.86 -13.28
#